data_c20aa62ffbe819c7ff9fdf0d9d333d7e
#
_entry.id   c20aa62ffbe819c7ff9fdf0d9d333d7e
#
_cell.length_a   1.000
_cell.length_b   1.000
_cell.length_c   1.000
_cell.angle_alpha   90.00
_cell.angle_beta   90.00
_cell.angle_gamma   90.00
#
_symmetry.space_group_name_H-M   'P 1'
#
loop_
_entity.id
_entity.type
_entity.pdbx_description
1 polymer ?
#
loop_
_entity_poly.entity_id
_entity_poly.type
_entity_poly.pdbx_seq_one_letter_code
_entity_poly.pdbx_strand_id
1 'polypeptide(L)'
;MQHEPNGHPTLAHRPRRNDLHHLDVYRCALELYRKVGQIVAQFPRGEADLRSQMRRASRSVPFNIGEGVGKRGKARAAAYEVALGEAKELIVALDCVEIDQLAPQGELFAAQNLADRVAAMLTKLIRSAEAHSL
;
A
#
# COMPACT_ATOMS: atom_id res chain seq x y z
N MET A 1 -27.80 6.55 -7.92
CA MET A 1 -26.50 5.83 -7.82
C MET A 1 -25.38 6.85 -7.75
N GLN A 2 -24.51 6.68 -6.79
CA GLN A 2 -23.41 7.62 -6.60
C GLN A 2 -22.14 7.09 -7.20
N HIS A 3 -21.44 7.94 -7.92
CA HIS A 3 -20.16 7.62 -8.52
C HIS A 3 -19.07 8.48 -7.93
N GLU A 4 -17.86 7.97 -7.95
CA GLU A 4 -16.68 8.77 -7.70
C GLU A 4 -16.64 9.96 -8.69
N PRO A 5 -15.92 11.05 -8.39
CA PRO A 5 -15.82 12.18 -9.30
C PRO A 5 -15.37 11.82 -10.70
N ASN A 6 -14.64 10.74 -10.87
CA ASN A 6 -14.19 10.25 -12.18
C ASN A 6 -15.13 9.19 -12.76
N GLY A 7 -16.28 8.94 -12.13
CA GLY A 7 -17.26 7.98 -12.61
C GLY A 7 -16.98 6.53 -12.28
N HIS A 8 -15.94 6.22 -11.51
CA HIS A 8 -15.59 4.85 -11.15
C HIS A 8 -16.02 4.52 -9.73
N PRO A 9 -16.63 3.34 -9.49
CA PRO A 9 -16.86 2.89 -8.13
C PRO A 9 -15.55 2.56 -7.44
N THR A 10 -15.51 2.69 -6.12
CA THR A 10 -14.33 2.29 -5.35
C THR A 10 -14.21 0.76 -5.36
N LEU A 11 -13.00 0.24 -5.16
CA LEU A 11 -12.75 -1.19 -5.08
C LEU A 11 -13.55 -1.84 -3.95
N ALA A 12 -13.81 -1.11 -2.87
CA ALA A 12 -14.57 -1.62 -1.73
C ALA A 12 -16.01 -1.98 -2.09
N HIS A 13 -16.57 -1.36 -3.13
CA HIS A 13 -17.95 -1.58 -3.55
C HIS A 13 -18.08 -2.56 -4.71
N ARG A 14 -16.97 -3.07 -5.23
CA ARG A 14 -17.01 -4.04 -6.33
C ARG A 14 -17.20 -5.45 -5.82
N PRO A 15 -17.91 -6.30 -6.57
CA PRO A 15 -17.92 -7.73 -6.25
C PRO A 15 -16.51 -8.29 -6.27
N ARG A 16 -16.23 -9.20 -5.36
CA ARG A 16 -14.94 -9.88 -5.29
C ARG A 16 -14.83 -10.90 -6.40
N ARG A 17 -13.78 -10.84 -7.19
CA ARG A 17 -13.63 -11.66 -8.39
C ARG A 17 -12.67 -12.82 -8.21
N ASN A 18 -11.86 -12.82 -7.15
CA ASN A 18 -10.89 -13.88 -6.89
C ASN A 18 -10.43 -13.82 -5.44
N ASP A 19 -9.63 -14.80 -5.05
CA ASP A 19 -9.15 -14.91 -3.67
C ASP A 19 -8.32 -13.72 -3.21
N LEU A 20 -7.61 -13.08 -4.13
CA LEU A 20 -6.78 -11.91 -3.80
C LEU A 20 -7.63 -10.79 -3.23
N HIS A 21 -8.83 -10.56 -3.78
CA HIS A 21 -9.72 -9.50 -3.31
C HIS A 21 -10.36 -9.80 -1.95
N HIS A 22 -10.24 -11.04 -1.45
CA HIS A 22 -10.68 -11.38 -0.10
C HIS A 22 -9.65 -11.06 0.96
N LEU A 23 -8.42 -10.76 0.56
CA LEU A 23 -7.32 -10.53 1.48
C LEU A 23 -7.33 -9.07 1.96
N ASP A 24 -7.49 -8.86 3.27
CA ASP A 24 -7.57 -7.52 3.84
C ASP A 24 -6.33 -6.68 3.53
N VAL A 25 -5.14 -7.28 3.64
CA VAL A 25 -3.90 -6.55 3.39
C VAL A 25 -3.81 -6.07 1.94
N TYR A 26 -4.33 -6.86 1.00
CA TYR A 26 -4.34 -6.45 -0.41
C TYR A 26 -5.25 -5.24 -0.61
N ARG A 27 -6.47 -5.31 -0.07
CA ARG A 27 -7.41 -4.18 -0.18
C ARG A 27 -6.85 -2.92 0.49
N CYS A 28 -6.23 -3.06 1.65
CA CYS A 28 -5.59 -1.94 2.34
C CYS A 28 -4.43 -1.37 1.53
N ALA A 29 -3.64 -2.24 0.88
CA ALA A 29 -2.52 -1.81 0.04
C ALA A 29 -3.00 -1.02 -1.18
N LEU A 30 -4.10 -1.46 -1.81
CA LEU A 30 -4.70 -0.72 -2.93
C LEU A 30 -5.22 0.65 -2.48
N GLU A 31 -5.87 0.69 -1.32
CA GLU A 31 -6.35 1.96 -0.77
C GLU A 31 -5.19 2.89 -0.43
N LEU A 32 -4.11 2.35 0.12
CA LEU A 32 -2.89 3.11 0.39
C LEU A 32 -2.30 3.68 -0.90
N TYR A 33 -2.22 2.87 -1.96
CA TYR A 33 -1.75 3.31 -3.26
C TYR A 33 -2.60 4.48 -3.78
N ARG A 34 -3.92 4.37 -3.64
CA ARG A 34 -4.83 5.43 -4.07
C ARG A 34 -4.59 6.72 -3.28
N LYS A 35 -4.48 6.61 -1.95
CA LYS A 35 -4.24 7.77 -1.08
C LYS A 35 -2.91 8.44 -1.38
N VAL A 36 -1.86 7.67 -1.58
CA VAL A 36 -0.54 8.21 -1.94
C VAL A 36 -0.62 8.97 -3.26
N GLY A 37 -1.33 8.43 -4.26
CA GLY A 37 -1.52 9.13 -5.53
C GLY A 37 -2.19 10.49 -5.35
N GLN A 38 -3.19 10.58 -4.48
CA GLN A 38 -3.86 11.84 -4.19
C GLN A 38 -2.95 12.84 -3.46
N ILE A 39 -2.13 12.35 -2.53
CA ILE A 39 -1.20 13.18 -1.78
C ILE A 39 -0.12 13.75 -2.70
N VAL A 40 0.53 12.92 -3.50
CA VAL A 40 1.64 13.37 -4.35
C VAL A 40 1.17 14.28 -5.48
N ALA A 41 -0.10 14.17 -5.88
CA ALA A 41 -0.67 15.06 -6.88
C ALA A 41 -0.70 16.52 -6.40
N GLN A 42 -0.64 16.76 -5.10
CA GLN A 42 -0.68 18.08 -4.48
C GLN A 42 0.72 18.65 -4.20
N PHE A 43 1.78 17.90 -4.46
CA PHE A 43 3.13 18.35 -4.20
C PHE A 43 3.49 19.56 -5.05
N PRO A 44 4.20 20.54 -4.48
CA PRO A 44 4.68 21.67 -5.24
C PRO A 44 5.78 21.27 -6.23
N ARG A 45 6.13 22.19 -7.12
CA ARG A 45 7.25 21.99 -8.04
C ARG A 45 8.53 21.76 -7.25
N GLY A 46 9.41 20.96 -7.81
CA GLY A 46 10.67 20.63 -7.17
C GLY A 46 10.66 19.31 -6.42
N GLU A 47 9.48 18.67 -6.31
CA GLU A 47 9.32 17.43 -5.54
C GLU A 47 9.10 16.21 -6.45
N ALA A 48 9.58 16.28 -7.70
CA ALA A 48 9.37 15.20 -8.69
C ALA A 48 9.99 13.87 -8.24
N ASP A 49 11.18 13.93 -7.61
CA ASP A 49 11.86 12.71 -7.18
C ASP A 49 11.09 12.01 -6.06
N LEU A 50 10.64 12.77 -5.06
CA LEU A 50 9.86 12.20 -3.95
C LEU A 50 8.53 11.65 -4.46
N ARG A 51 7.87 12.36 -5.37
CA ARG A 51 6.62 11.92 -6.00
C ARG A 51 6.84 10.56 -6.69
N SER A 52 7.85 10.45 -7.52
CA SER A 52 8.17 9.21 -8.25
C SER A 52 8.47 8.06 -7.30
N GLN A 53 9.27 8.32 -6.28
CA GLN A 53 9.64 7.32 -5.28
C GLN A 53 8.42 6.79 -4.53
N MET A 54 7.55 7.69 -4.10
CA MET A 54 6.35 7.31 -3.35
C MET A 54 5.36 6.55 -4.22
N ARG A 55 5.17 6.97 -5.47
CA ARG A 55 4.28 6.25 -6.38
C ARG A 55 4.80 4.85 -6.67
N ARG A 56 6.11 4.71 -6.90
CA ARG A 56 6.73 3.41 -7.14
C ARG A 56 6.60 2.50 -5.92
N ALA A 57 6.96 2.99 -4.75
CA ALA A 57 6.89 2.20 -3.52
C ALA A 57 5.44 1.77 -3.21
N SER A 58 4.49 2.68 -3.30
CA SER A 58 3.09 2.37 -2.99
C SER A 58 2.46 1.41 -3.98
N ARG A 59 2.90 1.42 -5.24
CA ARG A 59 2.45 0.46 -6.26
C ARG A 59 3.06 -0.93 -6.02
N SER A 60 4.31 -0.96 -5.61
CA SER A 60 5.04 -2.20 -5.39
C SER A 60 4.44 -3.05 -4.28
N VAL A 61 3.82 -2.42 -3.27
CA VAL A 61 3.22 -3.16 -2.15
C VAL A 61 2.13 -4.13 -2.63
N PRO A 62 1.07 -3.70 -3.32
CA PRO A 62 0.05 -4.65 -3.78
C PRO A 62 0.58 -5.64 -4.82
N PHE A 63 1.54 -5.24 -5.67
CA PHE A 63 2.14 -6.17 -6.62
C PHE A 63 2.82 -7.34 -5.92
N ASN A 64 3.59 -7.07 -4.87
CA ASN A 64 4.30 -8.12 -4.15
C ASN A 64 3.39 -8.96 -3.26
N ILE A 65 2.30 -8.39 -2.78
CA ILE A 65 1.27 -9.16 -2.10
C ILE A 65 0.67 -10.17 -3.08
N GLY A 66 0.33 -9.73 -4.29
CA GLY A 66 -0.19 -10.61 -5.34
C GLY A 66 0.79 -11.72 -5.71
N GLU A 67 2.08 -11.38 -5.82
CA GLU A 67 3.14 -12.35 -6.05
C GLU A 67 3.15 -13.43 -4.96
N GLY A 68 3.06 -13.00 -3.70
CA GLY A 68 3.11 -13.91 -2.57
C GLY A 68 1.91 -14.86 -2.53
N VAL A 69 0.72 -14.36 -2.86
CA VAL A 69 -0.49 -15.19 -2.87
C VAL A 69 -0.37 -16.34 -3.86
N GLY A 70 0.32 -16.12 -4.98
CA GLY A 70 0.55 -17.17 -5.97
C GLY A 70 1.63 -18.16 -5.61
N LYS A 71 2.30 -17.99 -4.49
CA LYS A 71 3.44 -18.82 -4.06
C LYS A 71 3.12 -19.52 -2.74
N ARG A 72 4.07 -20.33 -2.25
CA ARG A 72 3.91 -21.09 -1.01
C ARG A 72 5.17 -21.01 -0.16
N GLY A 73 5.02 -21.20 1.14
CA GLY A 73 6.12 -21.35 2.09
C GLY A 73 7.11 -20.19 2.03
N LYS A 74 8.38 -20.52 1.91
CA LYS A 74 9.47 -19.53 1.90
C LYS A 74 9.38 -18.54 0.74
N ALA A 75 8.93 -19.02 -0.43
CA ALA A 75 8.77 -18.15 -1.59
C ALA A 75 7.67 -17.11 -1.35
N ARG A 76 6.58 -17.54 -0.69
CA ARG A 76 5.50 -16.61 -0.30
C ARG A 76 6.03 -15.60 0.71
N ALA A 77 6.73 -16.06 1.74
CA ALA A 77 7.30 -15.18 2.74
C ALA A 77 8.26 -14.15 2.11
N ALA A 78 9.08 -14.57 1.17
CA ALA A 78 10.03 -13.68 0.49
C ALA A 78 9.32 -12.56 -0.27
N ALA A 79 8.23 -12.88 -0.97
CA ALA A 79 7.45 -11.86 -1.68
C ALA A 79 6.80 -10.87 -0.70
N TYR A 80 6.26 -11.37 0.41
CA TYR A 80 5.68 -10.51 1.44
C TYR A 80 6.74 -9.63 2.10
N GLU A 81 7.97 -10.12 2.23
CA GLU A 81 9.06 -9.31 2.77
C GLU A 81 9.44 -8.16 1.86
N VAL A 82 9.40 -8.37 0.54
CA VAL A 82 9.60 -7.27 -0.41
C VAL A 82 8.49 -6.22 -0.22
N ALA A 83 7.24 -6.67 -0.12
CA ALA A 83 6.10 -5.76 0.12
C ALA A 83 6.29 -4.99 1.43
N LEU A 84 6.72 -5.66 2.49
CA LEU A 84 6.96 -5.01 3.79
C LEU A 84 8.07 -3.96 3.69
N GLY A 85 9.16 -4.26 2.99
CA GLY A 85 10.24 -3.30 2.77
C GLY A 85 9.76 -2.05 2.05
N GLU A 86 8.93 -2.22 1.03
CA GLU A 86 8.34 -1.10 0.29
C GLU A 86 7.37 -0.30 1.16
N ALA A 87 6.58 -0.98 1.99
CA ALA A 87 5.67 -0.30 2.92
C ALA A 87 6.46 0.54 3.93
N LYS A 88 7.57 0.02 4.43
CA LYS A 88 8.43 0.76 5.37
C LYS A 88 9.11 1.95 4.70
N GLU A 89 9.56 1.80 3.46
CA GLU A 89 10.09 2.92 2.67
C GLU A 89 9.03 4.02 2.54
N LEU A 90 7.79 3.62 2.29
CA LEU A 90 6.68 4.56 2.18
C LEU A 90 6.38 5.25 3.51
N ILE A 91 6.46 4.52 4.63
CA ILE A 91 6.29 5.11 5.96
C ILE A 91 7.30 6.23 6.18
N VAL A 92 8.57 6.00 5.84
CA VAL A 92 9.62 7.02 5.95
C VAL A 92 9.31 8.21 5.05
N ALA A 93 8.90 7.96 3.81
CA ALA A 93 8.56 9.03 2.87
C ALA A 93 7.40 9.89 3.39
N LEU A 94 6.37 9.26 3.96
CA LEU A 94 5.24 9.99 4.54
C LEU A 94 5.66 10.84 5.73
N ASP A 95 6.60 10.37 6.54
CA ASP A 95 7.16 11.18 7.63
C ASP A 95 7.90 12.40 7.08
N CYS A 96 8.62 12.25 5.98
CA CYS A 96 9.27 13.39 5.32
C CYS A 96 8.26 14.38 4.76
N VAL A 97 7.15 13.88 4.19
CA VAL A 97 6.04 14.72 3.73
C VAL A 97 5.48 15.56 4.88
N GLU A 98 5.37 14.96 6.05
CA GLU A 98 4.89 15.67 7.25
C GLU A 98 5.85 16.78 7.66
N ILE A 99 7.13 16.47 7.75
CA ILE A 99 8.15 17.43 8.16
C ILE A 99 8.22 18.60 7.18
N ASP A 100 8.17 18.30 5.89
CA ASP A 100 8.27 19.30 4.83
C ASP A 100 6.93 19.99 4.54
N GLN A 101 5.86 19.56 5.19
CA GLN A 101 4.52 20.15 5.06
C GLN A 101 4.02 20.16 3.62
N LEU A 102 4.17 19.04 2.93
CA LEU A 102 3.82 18.92 1.50
C LEU A 102 2.38 18.51 1.23
N ALA A 103 1.62 18.16 2.27
CA ALA A 103 0.24 17.69 2.11
C ALA A 103 -0.61 18.10 3.31
N PRO A 104 -1.95 18.19 3.13
CA PRO A 104 -2.86 18.45 4.25
C PRO A 104 -2.74 17.36 5.32
N GLN A 105 -2.77 17.76 6.60
CA GLN A 105 -2.53 16.82 7.72
C GLN A 105 -3.53 15.68 7.77
N GLY A 106 -4.80 15.96 7.50
CA GLY A 106 -5.83 14.92 7.56
C GLY A 106 -5.59 13.78 6.57
N GLU A 107 -5.28 14.13 5.32
CA GLU A 107 -4.96 13.14 4.28
C GLU A 107 -3.67 12.39 4.62
N LEU A 108 -2.69 13.12 5.10
CA LEU A 108 -1.39 12.55 5.47
C LEU A 108 -1.53 11.54 6.60
N PHE A 109 -2.22 11.91 7.67
CA PHE A 109 -2.39 11.03 8.84
C PHE A 109 -3.16 9.77 8.46
N ALA A 110 -4.18 9.88 7.61
CA ALA A 110 -4.91 8.71 7.11
C ALA A 110 -4.00 7.75 6.36
N ALA A 111 -3.11 8.28 5.51
CA ALA A 111 -2.16 7.46 4.77
C ALA A 111 -1.11 6.84 5.69
N GLN A 112 -0.61 7.59 6.67
CA GLN A 112 0.36 7.08 7.64
C GLN A 112 -0.23 5.93 8.45
N ASN A 113 -1.45 6.09 8.95
CA ASN A 113 -2.12 5.03 9.72
C ASN A 113 -2.34 3.78 8.87
N LEU A 114 -2.71 3.97 7.62
CA LEU A 114 -2.94 2.85 6.71
C LEU A 114 -1.64 2.13 6.36
N ALA A 115 -0.55 2.88 6.16
CA ALA A 115 0.76 2.29 5.89
C ALA A 115 1.24 1.45 7.08
N ASP A 116 1.07 1.96 8.31
CA ASP A 116 1.41 1.22 9.53
C ASP A 116 0.60 -0.07 9.62
N ARG A 117 -0.69 0.00 9.30
CA ARG A 117 -1.58 -1.16 9.34
C ARG A 117 -1.17 -2.21 8.31
N VAL A 118 -0.84 -1.79 7.10
CA VAL A 118 -0.36 -2.69 6.04
C VAL A 118 0.93 -3.40 6.49
N ALA A 119 1.87 -2.65 7.04
CA ALA A 119 3.12 -3.22 7.54
C ALA A 119 2.89 -4.25 8.66
N ALA A 120 1.98 -3.96 9.58
CA ALA A 120 1.64 -4.88 10.67
C ALA A 120 1.01 -6.16 10.14
N MET A 121 0.10 -6.05 9.18
CA MET A 121 -0.54 -7.22 8.57
C MET A 121 0.47 -8.06 7.79
N LEU A 122 1.39 -7.43 7.06
CA LEU A 122 2.43 -8.14 6.32
C LEU A 122 3.36 -8.90 7.27
N THR A 123 3.72 -8.31 8.40
CA THR A 123 4.55 -8.98 9.40
C THR A 123 3.90 -10.28 9.86
N LYS A 124 2.59 -10.26 10.13
CA LYS A 124 1.86 -11.47 10.53
C LYS A 124 1.82 -12.51 9.42
N LEU A 125 1.60 -12.08 8.19
CA LEU A 125 1.55 -12.98 7.04
C LEU A 125 2.89 -13.63 6.76
N ILE A 126 3.99 -12.91 6.94
CA ILE A 126 5.33 -13.45 6.80
C ILE A 126 5.55 -14.57 7.81
N ARG A 127 5.22 -14.32 9.07
CA ARG A 127 5.35 -15.33 10.12
C ARG A 127 4.52 -16.57 9.81
N SER A 128 3.29 -16.38 9.35
CA SER A 128 2.43 -17.51 8.98
C SER A 128 2.99 -18.30 7.82
N ALA A 129 3.49 -17.64 6.79
CA ALA A 129 4.08 -18.31 5.63
C ALA A 129 5.35 -19.08 6.02
N GLU A 130 6.19 -18.53 6.89
CA GLU A 130 7.40 -19.19 7.37
C GLU A 130 7.06 -20.42 8.19
N ALA A 131 6.04 -20.35 9.03
CA ALA A 131 5.60 -21.47 9.86
C ALA A 131 5.14 -22.66 9.01
N HIS A 132 4.64 -22.41 7.78
CA HIS A 132 4.16 -23.46 6.89
C HIS A 132 5.21 -23.93 5.87
N SER A 133 6.46 -23.51 6.03
CA SER A 133 7.53 -23.88 5.09
C SER A 133 8.32 -25.12 5.52
N LEU A 134 7.99 -25.72 6.66
CA LEU A 134 8.65 -26.93 7.17
C LEU A 134 8.13 -28.21 6.52
#